data_ec2acd5c602abf40c8764b8a4766637e
#
_entry.id   ec2acd5c602abf40c8764b8a4766637e
#
_cell.length_a   1.000
_cell.length_b   1.000
_cell.length_c   1.000
_cell.angle_alpha   90.00
_cell.angle_beta   90.00
_cell.angle_gamma   90.00
#
_symmetry.space_group_name_H-M   'P 1'
#
loop_
_entity.id
_entity.type
_entity.pdbx_description
1 polymer ?
#
loop_
_entity_poly.entity_id
_entity_poly.type
_entity_poly.pdbx_seq_one_letter_code
_entity_poly.pdbx_strand_id
1 'polypeptide(L)'
;MSNIAKAFADGKAFIPFITCGDPDLKTTAAAIHAMAANGADLIELGIPFSDPTAEGPVIQGANLRALQAGTTTDKVFDLVREVRRDVTIPLVFMTYANVVFSYGAERFLSTCAEIGIDGLILPDLPYEEKDEFAPLCRQYGVDLISMIAPTSENRIAMIAKEAEGFLYIVSSLGVTGTRSEIKTDLAAIVKVVRENTKTPCAIGFGISTPEQAAKMAGIADGAIVGSAIIKLLEQYGTAAPKQIGAYVKRMKDAVRG
;
A
#
# COMPACT_ATOMS: atom_id res chain seq x y z
N MET A 1 8.89 -17.03 1.14
CA MET A 1 9.65 -15.76 1.15
C MET A 1 8.88 -14.78 0.31
N SER A 2 8.67 -13.57 0.80
CA SER A 2 7.98 -12.51 0.09
C SER A 2 8.74 -12.09 -1.18
N ASN A 3 8.01 -11.56 -2.16
CA ASN A 3 8.61 -11.07 -3.40
C ASN A 3 8.80 -9.54 -3.41
N ILE A 4 8.56 -8.87 -2.28
CA ILE A 4 8.59 -7.40 -2.20
C ILE A 4 9.90 -6.80 -2.72
N ALA A 5 11.05 -7.45 -2.44
CA ALA A 5 12.34 -7.00 -2.93
C ALA A 5 12.40 -6.84 -4.46
N LYS A 6 11.61 -7.61 -5.22
CA LYS A 6 11.54 -7.51 -6.69
C LYS A 6 11.00 -6.15 -7.16
N ALA A 7 10.10 -5.53 -6.37
CA ALA A 7 9.54 -4.23 -6.71
C ALA A 7 10.59 -3.10 -6.76
N PHE A 8 11.72 -3.29 -6.07
CA PHE A 8 12.80 -2.30 -5.95
C PHE A 8 14.08 -2.71 -6.71
N ALA A 9 14.08 -3.88 -7.37
CA ALA A 9 15.29 -4.42 -8.02
C ALA A 9 15.69 -3.64 -9.29
N ASP A 10 14.70 -3.18 -10.06
CA ASP A 10 14.92 -2.54 -11.37
C ASP A 10 14.86 -1.00 -11.28
N GLY A 11 15.13 -0.43 -10.10
CA GLY A 11 15.15 1.02 -9.89
C GLY A 11 14.04 1.48 -8.94
N LYS A 12 13.49 2.68 -9.21
CA LYS A 12 12.49 3.29 -8.32
C LYS A 12 11.11 2.64 -8.50
N ALA A 13 10.50 2.23 -7.37
CA ALA A 13 9.19 1.60 -7.36
C ALA A 13 8.04 2.60 -7.49
N PHE A 14 7.04 2.27 -8.29
CA PHE A 14 5.73 2.91 -8.26
C PHE A 14 4.71 1.97 -7.67
N ILE A 15 4.08 2.38 -6.57
CA ILE A 15 3.20 1.57 -5.74
C ILE A 15 1.80 2.20 -5.71
N PRO A 16 0.86 1.73 -6.54
CA PRO A 16 -0.54 2.14 -6.47
C PRO A 16 -1.30 1.42 -5.37
N PHE A 17 -2.22 2.14 -4.73
CA PHE A 17 -3.20 1.60 -3.78
C PHE A 17 -4.61 1.60 -4.40
N ILE A 18 -5.41 0.56 -4.10
CA ILE A 18 -6.82 0.45 -4.45
C ILE A 18 -7.63 -0.16 -3.31
N THR A 19 -8.83 0.36 -3.04
CA THR A 19 -9.79 -0.29 -2.13
C THR A 19 -10.51 -1.42 -2.86
N CYS A 20 -10.39 -2.64 -2.34
CA CYS A 20 -11.03 -3.81 -2.93
C CYS A 20 -12.56 -3.72 -2.80
N GLY A 21 -13.26 -3.91 -3.92
CA GLY A 21 -14.72 -3.87 -3.99
C GLY A 21 -15.30 -2.48 -4.29
N ASP A 22 -14.49 -1.47 -4.54
CA ASP A 22 -14.94 -0.14 -4.97
C ASP A 22 -14.84 0.00 -6.50
N PRO A 23 -15.92 0.20 -7.25
CA PRO A 23 -17.33 0.09 -6.85
C PRO A 23 -17.81 -1.36 -6.74
N ASP A 24 -17.06 -2.32 -7.26
CA ASP A 24 -17.30 -3.76 -7.19
C ASP A 24 -15.99 -4.56 -7.39
N LEU A 25 -16.01 -5.85 -7.05
CA LEU A 25 -14.83 -6.73 -7.12
C LEU A 25 -14.36 -6.99 -8.55
N LYS A 26 -15.26 -7.04 -9.53
CA LYS A 26 -14.91 -7.24 -10.95
C LYS A 26 -14.15 -6.04 -11.49
N THR A 27 -14.56 -4.85 -11.13
CA THR A 27 -13.86 -3.60 -11.47
C THR A 27 -12.50 -3.53 -10.79
N THR A 28 -12.41 -3.98 -9.52
CA THR A 28 -11.15 -4.07 -8.80
C THR A 28 -10.18 -5.03 -9.50
N ALA A 29 -10.62 -6.23 -9.90
CA ALA A 29 -9.79 -7.18 -10.65
C ALA A 29 -9.25 -6.56 -11.94
N ALA A 30 -10.13 -5.95 -12.73
CA ALA A 30 -9.74 -5.28 -13.97
C ALA A 30 -8.74 -4.12 -13.74
N ALA A 31 -8.90 -3.37 -12.64
CA ALA A 31 -7.97 -2.31 -12.26
C ALA A 31 -6.60 -2.86 -11.84
N ILE A 32 -6.55 -3.95 -11.07
CA ILE A 32 -5.29 -4.63 -10.69
C ILE A 32 -4.53 -5.08 -11.94
N HIS A 33 -5.20 -5.75 -12.89
CA HIS A 33 -4.59 -6.13 -14.16
C HIS A 33 -4.08 -4.91 -14.96
N ALA A 34 -4.89 -3.83 -15.02
CA ALA A 34 -4.48 -2.62 -15.70
C ALA A 34 -3.27 -1.94 -15.05
N MET A 35 -3.19 -1.90 -13.72
CA MET A 35 -2.05 -1.37 -12.98
C MET A 35 -0.80 -2.20 -13.23
N ALA A 36 -0.87 -3.52 -13.11
CA ALA A 36 0.25 -4.43 -13.35
C ALA A 36 0.78 -4.32 -14.79
N ALA A 37 -0.11 -4.32 -15.78
CA ALA A 37 0.25 -4.21 -17.20
C ALA A 37 0.85 -2.84 -17.58
N ASN A 38 0.65 -1.80 -16.77
CA ASN A 38 1.13 -0.45 -17.04
C ASN A 38 2.28 0.00 -16.14
N GLY A 39 2.94 -0.94 -15.43
CA GLY A 39 4.21 -0.71 -14.77
C GLY A 39 4.11 -0.42 -13.27
N ALA A 40 3.04 -0.82 -12.60
CA ALA A 40 3.07 -0.94 -11.14
C ALA A 40 4.12 -2.00 -10.74
N ASP A 41 4.97 -1.70 -9.77
CA ASP A 41 5.99 -2.62 -9.28
C ASP A 41 5.51 -3.46 -8.10
N LEU A 42 4.56 -2.92 -7.34
CA LEU A 42 3.84 -3.54 -6.23
C LEU A 42 2.46 -2.89 -6.17
N ILE A 43 1.42 -3.60 -5.76
CA ILE A 43 0.09 -3.04 -5.57
C ILE A 43 -0.35 -3.24 -4.12
N GLU A 44 -0.82 -2.14 -3.49
CA GLU A 44 -1.47 -2.18 -2.20
C GLU A 44 -2.98 -2.38 -2.37
N LEU A 45 -3.51 -3.42 -1.72
CA LEU A 45 -4.90 -3.83 -1.75
C LEU A 45 -5.55 -3.51 -0.42
N GLY A 46 -6.39 -2.47 -0.38
CA GLY A 46 -7.16 -2.11 0.81
C GLY A 46 -8.31 -3.08 1.04
N ILE A 47 -8.32 -3.77 2.18
CA ILE A 47 -9.49 -4.50 2.65
C ILE A 47 -10.42 -3.48 3.31
N PRO A 48 -11.67 -3.30 2.82
CA PRO A 48 -12.54 -2.24 3.33
C PRO A 48 -12.90 -2.46 4.79
N PHE A 49 -12.92 -1.35 5.55
CA PHE A 49 -13.27 -1.33 6.96
C PHE A 49 -14.22 -0.18 7.27
N SER A 50 -15.15 -0.39 8.21
CA SER A 50 -16.19 0.58 8.55
C SER A 50 -15.67 1.78 9.33
N ASP A 51 -14.59 1.60 10.11
CA ASP A 51 -14.12 2.57 11.09
C ASP A 51 -12.65 2.96 10.89
N PRO A 52 -12.24 3.40 9.68
CA PRO A 52 -10.84 3.68 9.36
C PRO A 52 -10.35 4.94 10.07
N THR A 53 -9.31 4.83 10.91
CA THR A 53 -8.75 5.93 11.69
C THR A 53 -7.58 6.66 10.99
N ALA A 54 -6.93 6.02 10.04
CA ALA A 54 -5.74 6.56 9.35
C ALA A 54 -6.05 7.11 7.94
N GLU A 55 -7.30 7.06 7.49
CA GLU A 55 -7.70 7.39 6.13
C GLU A 55 -8.50 8.68 6.04
N GLY A 56 -8.28 9.43 4.96
CA GLY A 56 -9.04 10.63 4.65
C GLY A 56 -10.34 10.34 3.89
N PRO A 57 -11.17 11.37 3.66
CA PRO A 57 -12.54 11.23 3.16
C PRO A 57 -12.63 10.51 1.80
N VAL A 58 -11.62 10.59 0.96
CA VAL A 58 -11.61 9.91 -0.36
C VAL A 58 -11.56 8.38 -0.18
N ILE A 59 -10.66 7.88 0.66
CA ILE A 59 -10.54 6.43 0.90
C ILE A 59 -11.67 5.95 1.81
N GLN A 60 -12.11 6.74 2.79
CA GLN A 60 -13.30 6.44 3.58
C GLN A 60 -14.54 6.24 2.70
N GLY A 61 -14.73 7.12 1.69
CA GLY A 61 -15.82 6.99 0.71
C GLY A 61 -15.71 5.70 -0.11
N ALA A 62 -14.49 5.29 -0.50
CA ALA A 62 -14.26 4.03 -1.19
C ALA A 62 -14.59 2.81 -0.31
N ASN A 63 -14.16 2.83 0.96
CA ASN A 63 -14.51 1.78 1.93
C ASN A 63 -16.05 1.65 2.07
N LEU A 64 -16.75 2.78 2.20
CA LEU A 64 -18.20 2.78 2.31
C LEU A 64 -18.86 2.16 1.08
N ARG A 65 -18.46 2.55 -0.15
CA ARG A 65 -18.99 1.99 -1.39
C ARG A 65 -18.73 0.48 -1.48
N ALA A 66 -17.50 0.04 -1.15
CA ALA A 66 -17.13 -1.37 -1.15
C ALA A 66 -17.95 -2.19 -0.16
N LEU A 67 -18.14 -1.70 1.06
CA LEU A 67 -18.96 -2.36 2.10
C LEU A 67 -20.44 -2.40 1.69
N GLN A 68 -20.99 -1.33 1.11
CA GLN A 68 -22.36 -1.29 0.60
C GLN A 68 -22.56 -2.27 -0.58
N ALA A 69 -21.53 -2.48 -1.40
CA ALA A 69 -21.52 -3.52 -2.44
C ALA A 69 -21.42 -4.95 -1.88
N GLY A 70 -21.32 -5.10 -0.55
CA GLY A 70 -21.26 -6.38 0.14
C GLY A 70 -19.89 -7.05 0.08
N THR A 71 -18.81 -6.28 -0.04
CA THR A 71 -17.44 -6.78 0.02
C THR A 71 -17.12 -7.25 1.44
N THR A 72 -16.54 -8.45 1.55
CA THR A 72 -16.06 -9.06 2.80
C THR A 72 -14.60 -9.48 2.63
N THR A 73 -13.91 -9.75 3.72
CA THR A 73 -12.53 -10.27 3.69
C THR A 73 -12.40 -11.54 2.86
N ASP A 74 -13.33 -12.50 3.00
CA ASP A 74 -13.34 -13.74 2.19
C ASP A 74 -13.44 -13.43 0.69
N LYS A 75 -14.31 -12.50 0.29
CA LYS A 75 -14.45 -12.10 -1.11
C LYS A 75 -13.19 -11.40 -1.65
N VAL A 76 -12.47 -10.67 -0.80
CA VAL A 76 -11.16 -10.08 -1.16
C VAL A 76 -10.12 -11.19 -1.34
N PHE A 77 -10.12 -12.20 -0.50
CA PHE A 77 -9.25 -13.37 -0.70
C PHE A 77 -9.55 -14.09 -2.02
N ASP A 78 -10.83 -14.30 -2.35
CA ASP A 78 -11.23 -14.90 -3.62
C ASP A 78 -10.81 -14.06 -4.83
N LEU A 79 -10.94 -12.73 -4.74
CA LEU A 79 -10.42 -11.80 -5.74
C LEU A 79 -8.91 -11.99 -5.95
N VAL A 80 -8.14 -12.09 -4.87
CA VAL A 80 -6.68 -12.28 -4.97
C VAL A 80 -6.34 -13.63 -5.60
N ARG A 81 -7.04 -14.72 -5.25
CA ARG A 81 -6.87 -16.04 -5.91
C ARG A 81 -7.09 -15.96 -7.41
N GLU A 82 -8.06 -15.15 -7.85
CA GLU A 82 -8.36 -14.94 -9.27
C GLU A 82 -7.23 -14.18 -9.96
N VAL A 83 -6.87 -13.00 -9.46
CA VAL A 83 -5.88 -12.12 -10.12
C VAL A 83 -4.47 -12.70 -10.08
N ARG A 84 -4.11 -13.51 -9.08
CA ARG A 84 -2.80 -14.17 -8.98
C ARG A 84 -2.50 -15.17 -10.08
N ARG A 85 -3.50 -15.59 -10.86
CA ARG A 85 -3.27 -16.44 -12.04
C ARG A 85 -2.41 -15.75 -13.10
N ASP A 86 -2.52 -14.43 -13.19
CA ASP A 86 -1.88 -13.62 -14.24
C ASP A 86 -0.98 -12.52 -13.67
N VAL A 87 -1.22 -12.05 -12.45
CA VAL A 87 -0.47 -10.96 -11.80
C VAL A 87 0.63 -11.55 -10.94
N THR A 88 1.89 -11.33 -11.34
CA THR A 88 3.09 -11.88 -10.67
C THR A 88 3.86 -10.87 -9.84
N ILE A 89 3.55 -9.57 -9.95
CA ILE A 89 4.17 -8.54 -9.11
C ILE A 89 3.73 -8.68 -7.65
N PRO A 90 4.50 -8.18 -6.68
CA PRO A 90 4.12 -8.23 -5.26
C PRO A 90 2.76 -7.57 -5.01
N LEU A 91 1.95 -8.21 -4.16
CA LEU A 91 0.70 -7.68 -3.65
C LEU A 91 0.77 -7.62 -2.13
N VAL A 92 0.41 -6.50 -1.55
CA VAL A 92 0.34 -6.34 -0.10
C VAL A 92 -1.07 -5.93 0.32
N PHE A 93 -1.54 -6.45 1.44
CA PHE A 93 -2.78 -5.96 2.02
C PHE A 93 -2.53 -4.74 2.90
N MET A 94 -3.46 -3.79 2.84
CA MET A 94 -3.59 -2.72 3.80
C MET A 94 -4.97 -2.84 4.47
N THR A 95 -4.98 -3.00 5.79
CA THR A 95 -6.19 -3.06 6.60
C THR A 95 -5.88 -2.69 8.05
N TYR A 96 -6.84 -2.81 8.94
CA TYR A 96 -6.71 -2.47 10.35
C TYR A 96 -6.49 -3.71 11.21
N ALA A 97 -5.75 -3.57 12.32
CA ALA A 97 -5.45 -4.67 13.24
C ALA A 97 -6.72 -5.39 13.70
N ASN A 98 -7.80 -4.64 13.96
CA ASN A 98 -9.10 -5.21 14.35
C ASN A 98 -9.70 -6.14 13.28
N VAL A 99 -9.50 -5.88 11.99
CA VAL A 99 -9.98 -6.75 10.91
C VAL A 99 -9.26 -8.10 10.95
N VAL A 100 -7.93 -8.06 11.08
CA VAL A 100 -7.10 -9.27 11.18
C VAL A 100 -7.42 -10.06 12.45
N PHE A 101 -7.52 -9.36 13.58
CA PHE A 101 -7.83 -9.97 14.86
C PHE A 101 -9.21 -10.64 14.88
N SER A 102 -10.24 -9.93 14.39
CA SER A 102 -11.62 -10.45 14.34
C SER A 102 -11.79 -11.61 13.37
N TYR A 103 -11.01 -11.66 12.29
CA TYR A 103 -10.98 -12.79 11.35
C TYR A 103 -10.26 -14.01 11.96
N GLY A 104 -9.42 -13.79 12.95
CA GLY A 104 -8.46 -14.74 13.52
C GLY A 104 -7.11 -14.61 12.82
N ALA A 105 -6.11 -14.03 13.51
CA ALA A 105 -4.82 -13.65 12.93
C ALA A 105 -4.11 -14.82 12.22
N GLU A 106 -4.11 -16.00 12.84
CA GLU A 106 -3.51 -17.19 12.23
C GLU A 106 -4.23 -17.62 10.94
N ARG A 107 -5.58 -17.66 10.94
CA ARG A 107 -6.38 -17.98 9.76
C ARG A 107 -6.18 -16.93 8.66
N PHE A 108 -6.13 -15.66 9.02
CA PHE A 108 -5.90 -14.57 8.06
C PHE A 108 -4.54 -14.72 7.38
N LEU A 109 -3.47 -14.89 8.14
CA LEU A 109 -2.09 -14.96 7.62
C LEU A 109 -1.81 -16.27 6.87
N SER A 110 -2.36 -17.41 7.33
CA SER A 110 -2.27 -18.65 6.57
C SER A 110 -2.95 -18.55 5.21
N THR A 111 -4.12 -17.88 5.15
CA THR A 111 -4.80 -17.60 3.88
C THR A 111 -3.99 -16.63 3.00
N CYS A 112 -3.39 -15.59 3.58
CA CYS A 112 -2.50 -14.67 2.85
C CYS A 112 -1.35 -15.43 2.17
N ALA A 113 -0.70 -16.34 2.90
CA ALA A 113 0.37 -17.17 2.36
C ALA A 113 -0.11 -18.10 1.22
N GLU A 114 -1.26 -18.75 1.41
CA GLU A 114 -1.88 -19.63 0.40
C GLU A 114 -2.17 -18.90 -0.91
N ILE A 115 -2.73 -17.69 -0.82
CA ILE A 115 -3.13 -16.90 -2.00
C ILE A 115 -2.00 -16.05 -2.56
N GLY A 116 -0.81 -16.07 -1.94
CA GLY A 116 0.37 -15.36 -2.43
C GLY A 116 0.39 -13.85 -2.13
N ILE A 117 -0.14 -13.42 -1.00
CA ILE A 117 0.07 -12.06 -0.48
C ILE A 117 1.48 -11.97 0.11
N ASP A 118 2.21 -10.94 -0.27
CA ASP A 118 3.62 -10.76 0.06
C ASP A 118 3.83 -9.94 1.35
N GLY A 119 2.88 -9.10 1.74
CA GLY A 119 3.00 -8.27 2.93
C GLY A 119 1.68 -7.78 3.48
N LEU A 120 1.74 -7.25 4.70
CA LEU A 120 0.61 -6.69 5.44
C LEU A 120 0.99 -5.32 6.02
N ILE A 121 0.14 -4.32 5.80
CA ILE A 121 0.24 -2.97 6.36
C ILE A 121 -0.94 -2.79 7.32
N LEU A 122 -0.63 -2.45 8.57
CA LEU A 122 -1.60 -2.15 9.63
C LEU A 122 -1.35 -0.72 10.14
N PRO A 123 -2.06 0.30 9.60
CA PRO A 123 -1.78 1.70 9.93
C PRO A 123 -2.04 2.09 11.38
N ASP A 124 -2.87 1.33 12.08
CA ASP A 124 -3.24 1.50 13.47
C ASP A 124 -2.37 0.69 14.45
N LEU A 125 -1.43 -0.11 13.95
CA LEU A 125 -0.53 -0.91 14.79
C LEU A 125 0.72 -0.09 15.16
N PRO A 126 0.87 0.33 16.43
CA PRO A 126 2.08 1.00 16.86
C PRO A 126 3.27 0.03 16.92
N TYR A 127 4.47 0.56 16.78
CA TYR A 127 5.69 -0.24 16.83
C TYR A 127 5.79 -1.12 18.09
N GLU A 128 5.35 -0.61 19.23
CA GLU A 128 5.39 -1.27 20.54
C GLU A 128 4.47 -2.51 20.61
N GLU A 129 3.48 -2.59 19.75
CA GLU A 129 2.50 -3.69 19.72
C GLU A 129 2.71 -4.65 18.52
N LYS A 130 3.74 -4.40 17.70
CA LYS A 130 3.99 -5.21 16.50
C LYS A 130 4.19 -6.70 16.78
N ASP A 131 4.68 -7.04 17.98
CA ASP A 131 4.98 -8.42 18.37
C ASP A 131 3.70 -9.28 18.51
N GLU A 132 2.53 -8.67 18.51
CA GLU A 132 1.26 -9.41 18.42
C GLU A 132 1.05 -10.06 17.03
N PHE A 133 1.59 -9.47 15.96
CA PHE A 133 1.43 -9.95 14.59
C PHE A 133 2.74 -10.44 13.95
N ALA A 134 3.88 -9.85 14.26
CA ALA A 134 5.14 -10.10 13.59
C ALA A 134 5.60 -11.58 13.64
N PRO A 135 5.46 -12.34 14.77
CA PRO A 135 5.81 -13.75 14.79
C PRO A 135 4.98 -14.59 13.80
N LEU A 136 3.66 -14.34 13.73
CA LEU A 136 2.78 -15.02 12.79
C LEU A 136 3.07 -14.62 11.34
N CYS A 137 3.32 -13.34 11.08
CA CYS A 137 3.70 -12.86 9.75
C CYS A 137 4.95 -13.59 9.26
N ARG A 138 5.99 -13.69 10.08
CA ARG A 138 7.22 -14.44 9.76
C ARG A 138 6.96 -15.93 9.56
N GLN A 139 6.11 -16.56 10.39
CA GLN A 139 5.75 -17.97 10.26
C GLN A 139 5.12 -18.27 8.89
N TYR A 140 4.28 -17.37 8.39
CA TYR A 140 3.58 -17.54 7.12
C TYR A 140 4.30 -16.88 5.92
N GLY A 141 5.46 -16.25 6.14
CA GLY A 141 6.26 -15.62 5.07
C GLY A 141 5.60 -14.37 4.46
N VAL A 142 4.79 -13.67 5.25
CA VAL A 142 4.16 -12.38 4.91
C VAL A 142 4.93 -11.29 5.64
N ASP A 143 5.51 -10.32 4.92
CA ASP A 143 6.25 -9.22 5.56
C ASP A 143 5.30 -8.27 6.28
N LEU A 144 5.55 -7.97 7.56
CA LEU A 144 4.83 -6.92 8.28
C LEU A 144 5.50 -5.56 7.98
N ILE A 145 4.84 -4.78 7.12
CA ILE A 145 5.38 -3.52 6.62
C ILE A 145 5.27 -2.44 7.70
N SER A 146 6.41 -1.91 8.12
CA SER A 146 6.46 -0.85 9.12
C SER A 146 6.22 0.53 8.50
N MET A 147 5.44 1.37 9.22
CA MET A 147 5.18 2.74 8.82
C MET A 147 6.01 3.72 9.64
N ILE A 148 6.56 4.74 8.98
CA ILE A 148 7.29 5.85 9.59
C ILE A 148 6.53 7.14 9.34
N ALA A 149 6.08 7.78 10.42
CA ALA A 149 5.56 9.14 10.41
C ALA A 149 6.67 10.15 10.77
N PRO A 150 6.52 11.44 10.43
CA PRO A 150 7.40 12.50 10.90
C PRO A 150 7.42 12.56 12.44
N THR A 151 8.50 12.07 13.05
CA THR A 151 8.68 11.93 14.49
C THR A 151 10.16 12.07 14.87
N SER A 152 10.57 11.69 16.08
CA SER A 152 11.96 11.78 16.50
C SER A 152 12.88 10.83 15.72
N GLU A 153 14.14 11.24 15.51
CA GLU A 153 15.15 10.43 14.80
C GLU A 153 15.38 9.08 15.50
N ASN A 154 15.38 9.05 16.84
CA ASN A 154 15.51 7.81 17.60
C ASN A 154 14.40 6.81 17.31
N ARG A 155 13.16 7.29 17.19
CA ARG A 155 12.01 6.42 16.86
C ARG A 155 12.11 5.91 15.42
N ILE A 156 12.48 6.78 14.48
CA ILE A 156 12.71 6.39 13.07
C ILE A 156 13.79 5.31 13.00
N ALA A 157 14.94 5.52 13.66
CA ALA A 157 16.04 4.57 13.67
C ALA A 157 15.65 3.21 14.28
N MET A 158 14.86 3.22 15.36
CA MET A 158 14.37 2.01 16.01
C MET A 158 13.47 1.19 15.08
N ILE A 159 12.50 1.84 14.43
CA ILE A 159 11.60 1.19 13.46
C ILE A 159 12.39 0.66 12.25
N ALA A 160 13.33 1.46 11.73
CA ALA A 160 14.11 1.11 10.55
C ALA A 160 14.97 -0.13 10.72
N LYS A 161 15.57 -0.33 11.91
CA LYS A 161 16.45 -1.49 12.20
C LYS A 161 15.74 -2.85 12.07
N GLU A 162 14.45 -2.88 12.31
CA GLU A 162 13.65 -4.11 12.32
C GLU A 162 12.68 -4.20 11.13
N ALA A 163 12.88 -3.36 10.11
CA ALA A 163 12.00 -3.29 8.95
C ALA A 163 12.12 -4.53 8.06
N GLU A 164 10.97 -5.06 7.65
CA GLU A 164 10.82 -6.16 6.70
C GLU A 164 10.17 -5.64 5.41
N GLY A 165 10.42 -6.28 4.27
CA GLY A 165 9.84 -5.93 2.97
C GLY A 165 10.25 -4.54 2.48
N PHE A 166 9.54 -3.51 2.89
CA PHE A 166 9.89 -2.11 2.68
C PHE A 166 9.39 -1.23 3.83
N LEU A 167 9.90 0.00 3.92
CA LEU A 167 9.43 1.00 4.88
C LEU A 167 8.46 1.98 4.20
N TYR A 168 7.26 2.10 4.74
CA TYR A 168 6.27 3.07 4.31
C TYR A 168 6.48 4.40 5.03
N ILE A 169 6.97 5.42 4.35
CA ILE A 169 7.15 6.77 4.92
C ILE A 169 5.93 7.62 4.59
N VAL A 170 5.20 8.06 5.61
CA VAL A 170 4.10 9.00 5.43
C VAL A 170 4.64 10.43 5.34
N SER A 171 4.20 11.19 4.34
CA SER A 171 4.73 12.54 4.06
C SER A 171 4.26 13.61 5.05
N SER A 172 3.31 13.30 5.91
CA SER A 172 2.80 14.26 6.91
C SER A 172 2.07 13.55 8.04
N LEU A 173 1.97 14.20 9.20
CA LEU A 173 1.04 13.81 10.26
C LEU A 173 -0.39 14.12 9.81
N GLY A 174 -1.30 13.17 9.97
CA GLY A 174 -2.72 13.27 9.62
C GLY A 174 -3.20 12.18 8.67
N VAL A 175 -4.38 12.38 8.09
CA VAL A 175 -5.04 11.38 7.24
C VAL A 175 -4.65 11.52 5.75
N THR A 176 -4.91 10.47 4.96
CA THR A 176 -4.66 10.42 3.51
C THR A 176 -5.45 11.50 2.75
N GLY A 177 -4.93 11.91 1.61
CA GLY A 177 -5.57 12.90 0.72
C GLY A 177 -4.58 13.47 -0.31
N THR A 178 -5.09 14.14 -1.35
CA THR A 178 -4.24 14.84 -2.32
C THR A 178 -3.84 16.21 -1.75
N ARG A 179 -2.56 16.58 -1.85
CA ARG A 179 -2.02 17.85 -1.34
C ARG A 179 -1.28 18.61 -2.42
N SER A 180 -1.35 19.94 -2.36
CA SER A 180 -0.59 20.82 -3.26
C SER A 180 0.86 21.00 -2.82
N GLU A 181 1.15 20.89 -1.52
CA GLU A 181 2.48 21.08 -0.94
C GLU A 181 2.74 20.11 0.21
N ILE A 182 3.94 19.53 0.24
CA ILE A 182 4.44 18.67 1.32
C ILE A 182 5.53 19.48 2.05
N LYS A 183 5.25 19.86 3.31
CA LYS A 183 6.13 20.72 4.13
C LYS A 183 7.13 19.94 4.99
N THR A 184 6.96 18.61 5.11
CA THR A 184 7.85 17.76 5.90
C THR A 184 9.21 17.62 5.23
N ASP A 185 10.29 17.68 6.01
CA ASP A 185 11.62 17.33 5.53
C ASP A 185 11.78 15.82 5.38
N LEU A 186 11.30 15.30 4.27
CA LEU A 186 11.36 13.88 3.96
C LEU A 186 12.79 13.40 3.69
N ALA A 187 13.68 14.26 3.21
CA ALA A 187 15.07 13.91 2.96
C ALA A 187 15.81 13.62 4.27
N ALA A 188 15.54 14.38 5.33
CA ALA A 188 16.09 14.10 6.66
C ALA A 188 15.59 12.76 7.20
N ILE A 189 14.29 12.43 7.05
CA ILE A 189 13.73 11.14 7.47
C ILE A 189 14.41 9.99 6.71
N VAL A 190 14.49 10.07 5.38
CA VAL A 190 15.12 9.03 4.55
C VAL A 190 16.60 8.87 4.87
N LYS A 191 17.30 9.94 5.21
CA LYS A 191 18.70 9.88 5.66
C LYS A 191 18.83 9.01 6.91
N VAL A 192 18.01 9.27 7.95
CA VAL A 192 18.01 8.46 9.18
C VAL A 192 17.68 7.00 8.88
N VAL A 193 16.70 6.73 8.00
CA VAL A 193 16.36 5.37 7.56
C VAL A 193 17.58 4.68 6.96
N ARG A 194 18.26 5.29 6.00
CA ARG A 194 19.40 4.70 5.27
C ARG A 194 20.63 4.46 6.18
N GLU A 195 20.79 5.25 7.24
CA GLU A 195 21.83 5.05 8.24
C GLU A 195 21.59 3.81 9.13
N ASN A 196 20.33 3.33 9.18
CA ASN A 196 19.93 2.26 10.10
C ASN A 196 19.50 0.96 9.42
N THR A 197 19.20 0.97 8.12
CA THR A 197 18.78 -0.23 7.38
C THR A 197 19.14 -0.15 5.88
N LYS A 198 19.17 -1.34 5.23
CA LYS A 198 19.24 -1.48 3.77
C LYS A 198 17.86 -1.78 3.16
N THR A 199 16.84 -1.97 4.00
CA THR A 199 15.45 -2.18 3.55
C THR A 199 15.00 -0.95 2.77
N PRO A 200 14.47 -1.11 1.53
CA PRO A 200 14.03 0.02 0.73
C PRO A 200 12.90 0.78 1.41
N CYS A 201 12.74 2.05 1.06
CA CYS A 201 11.65 2.87 1.57
C CYS A 201 10.88 3.56 0.44
N ALA A 202 9.56 3.67 0.61
CA ALA A 202 8.68 4.38 -0.32
C ALA A 202 7.88 5.44 0.41
N ILE A 203 7.67 6.61 -0.26
CA ILE A 203 6.95 7.74 0.32
C ILE A 203 5.51 7.72 -0.19
N GLY A 204 4.57 7.80 0.75
CA GLY A 204 3.13 7.90 0.48
C GLY A 204 2.51 9.17 1.05
N PHE A 205 1.24 9.35 0.77
CA PHE A 205 0.36 10.48 1.10
C PHE A 205 0.60 11.77 0.28
N GLY A 206 -0.50 12.29 -0.26
CA GLY A 206 -0.52 13.58 -0.93
C GLY A 206 0.00 13.59 -2.38
N ILE A 207 0.53 12.48 -2.88
CA ILE A 207 1.05 12.37 -4.25
C ILE A 207 -0.11 12.14 -5.22
N SER A 208 -0.15 12.94 -6.29
CA SER A 208 -1.22 12.85 -7.30
C SER A 208 -0.76 13.15 -8.73
N THR A 209 0.41 13.75 -8.90
CA THR A 209 0.96 14.11 -10.22
C THR A 209 2.29 13.41 -10.51
N PRO A 210 2.64 13.22 -11.79
CA PRO A 210 3.93 12.65 -12.19
C PRO A 210 5.13 13.38 -11.58
N GLU A 211 5.09 14.73 -11.52
CA GLU A 211 6.16 15.56 -10.97
C GLU A 211 6.34 15.32 -9.47
N GLN A 212 5.23 15.18 -8.74
CA GLN A 212 5.28 14.83 -7.31
C GLN A 212 5.85 13.43 -7.11
N ALA A 213 5.45 12.45 -7.92
CA ALA A 213 5.95 11.08 -7.84
C ALA A 213 7.46 11.02 -8.14
N ALA A 214 7.92 11.69 -9.18
CA ALA A 214 9.34 11.81 -9.53
C ALA A 214 10.15 12.46 -8.39
N LYS A 215 9.63 13.53 -7.79
CA LYS A 215 10.27 14.20 -6.64
C LYS A 215 10.41 13.23 -5.45
N MET A 216 9.37 12.49 -5.11
CA MET A 216 9.42 11.55 -3.97
C MET A 216 10.34 10.36 -4.26
N ALA A 217 10.30 9.81 -5.47
CA ALA A 217 11.21 8.76 -5.89
C ALA A 217 12.68 9.23 -5.94
N GLY A 218 12.93 10.52 -6.22
CA GLY A 218 14.27 11.12 -6.11
C GLY A 218 14.82 11.16 -4.68
N ILE A 219 13.94 11.22 -3.68
CA ILE A 219 14.31 11.20 -2.25
C ILE A 219 14.42 9.77 -1.72
N ALA A 220 13.42 8.92 -2.01
CA ALA A 220 13.29 7.54 -1.52
C ALA A 220 13.50 6.51 -2.65
N ASP A 221 13.18 5.26 -2.38
CA ASP A 221 13.29 4.14 -3.35
C ASP A 221 11.98 3.89 -4.09
N GLY A 222 10.90 4.60 -3.72
CA GLY A 222 9.62 4.51 -4.39
C GLY A 222 8.62 5.59 -3.98
N ALA A 223 7.52 5.65 -4.74
CA ALA A 223 6.38 6.53 -4.48
C ALA A 223 5.07 5.73 -4.43
N ILE A 224 4.24 6.02 -3.42
CA ILE A 224 2.96 5.35 -3.18
C ILE A 224 1.82 6.34 -3.45
N VAL A 225 0.81 5.89 -4.22
CA VAL A 225 -0.31 6.72 -4.63
C VAL A 225 -1.64 6.00 -4.42
N GLY A 226 -2.49 6.56 -3.57
CA GLY A 226 -3.82 6.01 -3.27
C GLY A 226 -4.96 6.92 -3.74
N SER A 227 -5.18 8.03 -3.06
CA SER A 227 -6.37 8.89 -3.25
C SER A 227 -6.60 9.33 -4.69
N ALA A 228 -5.55 9.51 -5.50
CA ALA A 228 -5.71 9.88 -6.90
C ALA A 228 -6.33 8.73 -7.74
N ILE A 229 -5.98 7.48 -7.43
CA ILE A 229 -6.56 6.29 -8.08
C ILE A 229 -8.00 6.10 -7.65
N ILE A 230 -8.30 6.26 -6.36
CA ILE A 230 -9.67 6.19 -5.84
C ILE A 230 -10.57 7.26 -6.49
N LYS A 231 -10.06 8.46 -6.72
CA LYS A 231 -10.81 9.50 -7.47
C LYS A 231 -11.15 9.09 -8.91
N LEU A 232 -10.26 8.32 -9.57
CA LEU A 232 -10.57 7.78 -10.89
C LEU A 232 -11.70 6.74 -10.83
N LEU A 233 -11.71 5.88 -9.79
CA LEU A 233 -12.83 4.96 -9.56
C LEU A 233 -14.14 5.71 -9.30
N GLU A 234 -14.10 6.74 -8.45
CA GLU A 234 -15.27 7.58 -8.17
C GLU A 234 -15.81 8.27 -9.43
N GLN A 235 -14.93 8.77 -10.29
CA GLN A 235 -15.29 9.51 -11.49
C GLN A 235 -15.80 8.61 -12.62
N TYR A 236 -15.16 7.44 -12.83
CA TYR A 236 -15.40 6.60 -14.02
C TYR A 236 -16.12 5.27 -13.70
N GLY A 237 -16.34 4.96 -12.42
CA GLY A 237 -16.99 3.72 -11.98
C GLY A 237 -16.37 2.48 -12.63
N THR A 238 -17.19 1.63 -13.22
CA THR A 238 -16.75 0.39 -13.89
C THR A 238 -15.89 0.60 -15.14
N ALA A 239 -15.83 1.82 -15.69
CA ALA A 239 -14.95 2.19 -16.80
C ALA A 239 -13.56 2.69 -16.36
N ALA A 240 -13.32 2.80 -15.04
CA ALA A 240 -12.08 3.31 -14.47
C ALA A 240 -10.80 2.50 -14.82
N PRO A 241 -10.80 1.16 -14.99
CA PRO A 241 -9.57 0.41 -15.19
C PRO A 241 -8.68 0.93 -16.32
N LYS A 242 -9.25 1.34 -17.46
CA LYS A 242 -8.51 1.95 -18.58
C LYS A 242 -7.84 3.27 -18.17
N GLN A 243 -8.54 4.11 -17.43
CA GLN A 243 -8.04 5.41 -16.96
C GLN A 243 -6.95 5.23 -15.91
N ILE A 244 -7.13 4.26 -15.01
CA ILE A 244 -6.13 3.89 -14.00
C ILE A 244 -4.86 3.37 -14.69
N GLY A 245 -4.95 2.48 -15.66
CA GLY A 245 -3.78 2.01 -16.41
C GLY A 245 -2.99 3.16 -17.07
N ALA A 246 -3.70 4.07 -17.75
CA ALA A 246 -3.07 5.25 -18.36
C ALA A 246 -2.44 6.19 -17.32
N TYR A 247 -3.05 6.33 -16.15
CA TYR A 247 -2.51 7.11 -15.04
C TYR A 247 -1.24 6.44 -14.48
N VAL A 248 -1.28 5.14 -14.17
CA VAL A 248 -0.15 4.37 -13.65
C VAL A 248 1.05 4.45 -14.60
N LYS A 249 0.82 4.31 -15.91
CA LYS A 249 1.90 4.44 -16.89
C LYS A 249 2.60 5.79 -16.80
N ARG A 250 1.86 6.91 -16.80
CA ARG A 250 2.45 8.26 -16.68
C ARG A 250 3.23 8.42 -15.37
N MET A 251 2.67 7.93 -14.26
CA MET A 251 3.32 8.00 -12.96
C MET A 251 4.62 7.17 -12.92
N LYS A 252 4.57 5.94 -13.47
CA LYS A 252 5.76 5.07 -13.54
C LYS A 252 6.84 5.64 -14.46
N ASP A 253 6.45 6.17 -15.61
CA ASP A 253 7.40 6.81 -16.52
C ASP A 253 8.15 7.97 -15.82
N ALA A 254 7.43 8.79 -15.03
CA ALA A 254 8.02 9.89 -14.27
C ALA A 254 8.91 9.43 -13.09
N VAL A 255 8.60 8.31 -12.46
CA VAL A 255 9.38 7.75 -11.34
C VAL A 255 10.70 7.14 -11.83
N ARG A 256 10.72 6.63 -13.07
CA ARG A 256 11.94 6.06 -13.67
C ARG A 256 12.97 7.12 -14.09
N GLY A 257 12.56 8.31 -14.37
CA GLY A 257 13.39 9.45 -14.83
C GLY A 257 13.60 9.43 -16.32
#